data_ddaa9b76efc8b2d1f25a853d674bbd9f
#
_entry.id   ddaa9b76efc8b2d1f25a853d674bbd9f
#
_cell.length_a   1.000
_cell.length_b   1.000
_cell.length_c   1.000
_cell.angle_alpha   90.00
_cell.angle_beta   90.00
_cell.angle_gamma   90.00
#
_symmetry.space_group_name_H-M   'P 1'
#
loop_
_entity.id
_entity.type
_entity.pdbx_description
1 polymer ?
#
loop_
_entity_poly.entity_id
_entity_poly.type
_entity_poly.pdbx_seq_one_letter_code
_entity_poly.pdbx_strand_id
1 'polypeptide(L)'
;MRIALHQMTSCIDPMRNASDMQDAIAKAADDGAVMYFAPEMALLVDRDRARARKYMADEPHSMALQSLIAVAARHRIWVHIGSMPILDDGAEKLANRSIIISPDGTIAARYDKMHLFDVDLASGETWRESSAYVGGEQPVVVQTPLGQMGLAICYDMRFPDLFSAYAKSGVDVLTLPSAFTVPTGEAHWHTLLRARAIESAAFVIAAAQCDVHEDGRQTYGHSLVVDPWGSILLDMGDLPGLACVDLDLDAIKRVRQQIPVHANRRNIPSPLLPNKSALRAILCTRSSTLFGKIICGRLHP
;
A
#
# COMPACT_ATOMS: atom_id res chain seq x y z
N MET A 1 -15.58 -13.18 -9.90
CA MET A 1 -14.17 -13.52 -10.09
C MET A 1 -13.55 -13.87 -8.75
N ARG A 2 -12.98 -15.08 -8.61
CA ARG A 2 -12.32 -15.49 -7.35
C ARG A 2 -10.87 -15.07 -7.33
N ILE A 3 -10.42 -14.49 -6.21
CA ILE A 3 -9.04 -14.14 -5.93
C ILE A 3 -8.59 -14.76 -4.61
N ALA A 4 -7.28 -14.88 -4.41
CA ALA A 4 -6.69 -15.37 -3.17
C ALA A 4 -5.71 -14.34 -2.59
N LEU A 5 -5.84 -14.04 -1.29
CA LEU A 5 -4.92 -13.23 -0.52
C LEU A 5 -4.11 -14.12 0.43
N HIS A 6 -2.80 -13.94 0.42
CA HIS A 6 -1.89 -14.59 1.34
C HIS A 6 -1.42 -13.59 2.39
N GLN A 7 -1.82 -13.78 3.64
CA GLN A 7 -1.32 -13.06 4.81
C GLN A 7 -0.12 -13.81 5.35
N MET A 8 1.05 -13.17 5.36
CA MET A 8 2.33 -13.83 5.62
C MET A 8 3.00 -13.28 6.87
N THR A 9 3.84 -14.12 7.48
CA THR A 9 4.88 -13.72 8.43
C THR A 9 6.23 -14.05 7.78
N SER A 10 6.63 -13.21 6.79
CA SER A 10 7.85 -13.46 6.03
C SER A 10 9.09 -13.44 6.91
N CYS A 11 9.99 -14.40 6.70
CA CYS A 11 11.24 -14.54 7.43
C CYS A 11 12.43 -13.89 6.70
N ILE A 12 13.63 -14.09 7.23
CA ILE A 12 14.89 -13.56 6.67
C ILE A 12 15.46 -14.39 5.51
N ASP A 13 14.84 -15.51 5.16
CA ASP A 13 15.27 -16.41 4.07
C ASP A 13 14.30 -16.32 2.88
N PRO A 14 14.72 -15.70 1.75
CA PRO A 14 13.87 -15.55 0.58
C PRO A 14 13.40 -16.87 -0.03
N MET A 15 14.21 -17.95 0.07
CA MET A 15 13.84 -19.25 -0.50
C MET A 15 12.77 -19.94 0.33
N ARG A 16 12.78 -19.81 1.67
CA ARG A 16 11.69 -20.30 2.53
C ARG A 16 10.39 -19.56 2.24
N ASN A 17 10.46 -18.22 2.16
CA ASN A 17 9.31 -17.40 1.81
C ASN A 17 8.76 -17.76 0.42
N ALA A 18 9.63 -17.95 -0.58
CA ALA A 18 9.22 -18.38 -1.92
C ALA A 18 8.58 -19.77 -1.92
N SER A 19 9.09 -20.71 -1.11
CA SER A 19 8.48 -22.05 -0.97
C SER A 19 7.07 -21.98 -0.40
N ASP A 20 6.87 -21.19 0.67
CA ASP A 20 5.55 -20.95 1.26
C ASP A 20 4.58 -20.27 0.26
N MET A 21 5.07 -19.28 -0.49
CA MET A 21 4.27 -18.68 -1.56
C MET A 21 3.93 -19.66 -2.68
N GLN A 22 4.84 -20.57 -3.08
CA GLN A 22 4.55 -21.57 -4.11
C GLN A 22 3.43 -22.53 -3.69
N ASP A 23 3.45 -22.99 -2.43
CA ASP A 23 2.40 -23.85 -1.88
C ASP A 23 1.06 -23.11 -1.81
N ALA A 24 1.08 -21.84 -1.40
CA ALA A 24 -0.11 -20.99 -1.37
C ALA A 24 -0.65 -20.69 -2.78
N ILE A 25 0.21 -20.44 -3.78
CA ILE A 25 -0.18 -20.24 -5.18
C ILE A 25 -0.83 -21.49 -5.75
N ALA A 26 -0.23 -22.67 -5.52
CA ALA A 26 -0.80 -23.95 -5.96
C ALA A 26 -2.20 -24.15 -5.37
N LYS A 27 -2.35 -23.95 -4.04
CA LYS A 27 -3.64 -24.05 -3.36
C LYS A 27 -4.64 -23.01 -3.87
N ALA A 28 -4.23 -21.78 -4.11
CA ALA A 28 -5.11 -20.73 -4.68
C ALA A 28 -5.65 -21.14 -6.05
N ALA A 29 -4.80 -21.72 -6.91
CA ALA A 29 -5.20 -22.21 -8.22
C ALA A 29 -6.17 -23.39 -8.11
N ASP A 30 -5.92 -24.35 -7.21
CA ASP A 30 -6.80 -25.49 -6.94
C ASP A 30 -8.17 -25.05 -6.40
N ASP A 31 -8.20 -23.96 -5.59
CA ASP A 31 -9.42 -23.35 -5.06
C ASP A 31 -10.14 -22.47 -6.13
N GLY A 32 -9.62 -22.41 -7.36
CA GLY A 32 -10.22 -21.71 -8.51
C GLY A 32 -9.98 -20.20 -8.54
N ALA A 33 -8.97 -19.69 -7.81
CA ALA A 33 -8.59 -18.28 -7.90
C ALA A 33 -7.94 -17.97 -9.26
N VAL A 34 -8.33 -16.86 -9.87
CA VAL A 34 -7.73 -16.35 -11.12
C VAL A 34 -6.46 -15.54 -10.86
N MET A 35 -6.32 -15.01 -9.64
CA MET A 35 -5.18 -14.20 -9.24
C MET A 35 -4.88 -14.35 -7.75
N TYR A 36 -3.60 -14.48 -7.44
CA TYR A 36 -3.02 -14.56 -6.09
C TYR A 36 -2.34 -13.24 -5.74
N PHE A 37 -2.44 -12.84 -4.46
CA PHE A 37 -1.87 -11.61 -3.91
C PHE A 37 -1.05 -11.89 -2.65
N ALA A 38 0.21 -11.45 -2.65
CA ALA A 38 1.10 -11.48 -1.49
C ALA A 38 1.36 -10.08 -0.92
N PRO A 39 1.89 -9.95 0.31
CA PRO A 39 2.12 -8.69 0.98
C PRO A 39 3.40 -7.96 0.55
N GLU A 40 3.61 -6.74 1.07
CA GLU A 40 4.88 -6.00 0.95
C GLU A 40 6.02 -6.82 1.55
N MET A 41 7.19 -6.77 0.88
CA MET A 41 8.40 -7.51 1.29
C MET A 41 8.17 -9.01 1.48
N ALA A 42 7.31 -9.61 0.63
CA ALA A 42 6.92 -11.00 0.76
C ALA A 42 8.10 -11.97 0.76
N LEU A 43 9.17 -11.66 0.00
CA LEU A 43 10.34 -12.52 -0.10
C LEU A 43 11.41 -12.28 0.97
N LEU A 44 11.41 -11.12 1.65
CA LEU A 44 12.45 -10.83 2.63
C LEU A 44 12.00 -9.74 3.60
N VAL A 45 11.90 -10.09 4.88
CA VAL A 45 11.74 -9.14 6.00
C VAL A 45 12.95 -9.24 6.91
N ASP A 46 13.82 -8.23 6.89
CA ASP A 46 14.99 -8.18 7.76
C ASP A 46 15.40 -6.74 8.10
N ARG A 47 15.52 -6.44 9.41
CA ARG A 47 16.04 -5.17 9.93
C ARG A 47 17.56 -5.06 9.79
N ASP A 48 18.26 -6.20 9.80
CA ASP A 48 19.72 -6.24 9.63
C ASP A 48 20.05 -6.13 8.14
N ARG A 49 20.34 -4.91 7.71
CA ARG A 49 20.69 -4.59 6.32
C ARG A 49 21.93 -5.33 5.81
N ALA A 50 22.91 -5.59 6.69
CA ALA A 50 24.11 -6.31 6.30
C ALA A 50 23.82 -7.78 6.03
N ARG A 51 22.93 -8.39 6.84
CA ARG A 51 22.44 -9.74 6.63
C ARG A 51 21.55 -9.82 5.38
N ALA A 52 20.58 -8.93 5.27
CA ALA A 52 19.66 -8.87 4.13
C ALA A 52 20.40 -8.71 2.78
N ARG A 53 21.50 -7.93 2.75
CA ARG A 53 22.27 -7.65 1.53
C ARG A 53 22.79 -8.92 0.82
N LYS A 54 23.01 -10.00 1.55
CA LYS A 54 23.46 -11.29 0.99
C LYS A 54 22.42 -11.94 0.07
N TYR A 55 21.15 -11.57 0.21
CA TYR A 55 20.02 -12.11 -0.54
C TYR A 55 19.50 -11.16 -1.62
N MET A 56 20.09 -9.96 -1.71
CA MET A 56 19.66 -8.96 -2.68
C MET A 56 20.28 -9.24 -4.04
N ALA A 57 19.45 -9.24 -5.05
CA ALA A 57 19.80 -9.44 -6.45
C ALA A 57 18.92 -8.58 -7.33
N ASP A 58 19.31 -8.42 -8.59
CA ASP A 58 18.42 -7.97 -9.64
C ASP A 58 17.39 -9.06 -9.99
N GLU A 59 16.38 -8.71 -10.78
CA GLU A 59 15.30 -9.65 -11.11
C GLU A 59 15.80 -10.95 -11.80
N PRO A 60 16.68 -10.91 -12.84
CA PRO A 60 17.17 -12.11 -13.48
C PRO A 60 17.92 -13.08 -12.56
N HIS A 61 18.61 -12.56 -11.55
CA HIS A 61 19.46 -13.36 -10.66
C HIS A 61 18.75 -13.73 -9.34
N SER A 62 17.54 -13.24 -9.09
CA SER A 62 16.74 -13.62 -7.93
C SER A 62 16.14 -15.01 -8.10
N MET A 63 16.78 -16.05 -7.52
CA MET A 63 16.28 -17.43 -7.57
C MET A 63 14.86 -17.56 -7.01
N ALA A 64 14.53 -16.82 -5.95
CA ALA A 64 13.20 -16.78 -5.35
C ALA A 64 12.16 -16.28 -6.36
N LEU A 65 12.41 -15.14 -7.03
CA LEU A 65 11.52 -14.62 -8.06
C LEU A 65 11.37 -15.58 -9.24
N GLN A 66 12.47 -16.16 -9.74
CA GLN A 66 12.43 -17.13 -10.85
C GLN A 66 11.58 -18.34 -10.50
N SER A 67 11.62 -18.81 -9.26
CA SER A 67 10.79 -19.93 -8.80
C SER A 67 9.29 -19.56 -8.78
N LEU A 68 8.93 -18.33 -8.42
CA LEU A 68 7.54 -17.83 -8.46
C LEU A 68 7.03 -17.65 -9.91
N ILE A 69 7.88 -17.20 -10.82
CA ILE A 69 7.57 -17.15 -12.26
C ILE A 69 7.25 -18.55 -12.79
N ALA A 70 8.05 -19.54 -12.42
CA ALA A 70 7.84 -20.93 -12.85
C ALA A 70 6.53 -21.52 -12.29
N VAL A 71 6.18 -21.20 -11.03
CA VAL A 71 4.94 -21.69 -10.41
C VAL A 71 3.70 -21.00 -10.97
N ALA A 72 3.77 -19.71 -11.27
CA ALA A 72 2.69 -18.98 -11.95
C ALA A 72 2.36 -19.62 -13.33
N ALA A 73 3.39 -19.92 -14.12
CA ALA A 73 3.25 -20.59 -15.41
C ALA A 73 2.69 -22.02 -15.27
N ARG A 74 3.19 -22.81 -14.30
CA ARG A 74 2.74 -24.19 -14.03
C ARG A 74 1.25 -24.26 -13.72
N HIS A 75 0.77 -23.35 -12.85
CA HIS A 75 -0.62 -23.34 -12.37
C HIS A 75 -1.53 -22.44 -13.22
N ARG A 76 -0.98 -21.72 -14.21
CA ARG A 76 -1.71 -20.81 -15.10
C ARG A 76 -2.53 -19.78 -14.34
N ILE A 77 -1.95 -19.21 -13.29
CA ILE A 77 -2.58 -18.20 -12.42
C ILE A 77 -1.81 -16.87 -12.48
N TRP A 78 -2.51 -15.76 -12.43
CA TRP A 78 -1.88 -14.46 -12.21
C TRP A 78 -1.31 -14.37 -10.80
N VAL A 79 -0.10 -13.83 -10.65
CA VAL A 79 0.55 -13.67 -9.35
C VAL A 79 0.99 -12.23 -9.16
N HIS A 80 0.45 -11.59 -8.11
CA HIS A 80 0.97 -10.36 -7.56
C HIS A 80 1.87 -10.73 -6.38
N ILE A 81 3.19 -10.63 -6.53
CA ILE A 81 4.16 -11.02 -5.49
C ILE A 81 4.17 -10.08 -4.28
N GLY A 82 3.25 -9.09 -4.24
CA GLY A 82 3.31 -8.01 -3.26
C GLY A 82 4.47 -7.06 -3.58
N SER A 83 5.55 -7.15 -2.82
CA SER A 83 6.81 -6.52 -3.22
C SER A 83 8.03 -7.26 -2.69
N MET A 84 9.19 -6.91 -3.22
CA MET A 84 10.49 -7.41 -2.78
C MET A 84 11.56 -6.34 -2.93
N PRO A 85 12.69 -6.44 -2.18
CA PRO A 85 13.84 -5.59 -2.41
C PRO A 85 14.55 -6.02 -3.70
N ILE A 86 14.79 -5.08 -4.59
CA ILE A 86 15.58 -5.26 -5.82
C ILE A 86 16.79 -4.35 -5.79
N LEU A 87 17.96 -4.90 -6.14
CA LEU A 87 19.17 -4.14 -6.38
C LEU A 87 19.47 -4.19 -7.88
N ASP A 88 19.03 -3.20 -8.62
CA ASP A 88 19.34 -3.09 -10.04
C ASP A 88 20.84 -2.92 -10.26
N ASP A 89 21.36 -3.41 -11.41
CA ASP A 89 22.79 -3.35 -11.73
C ASP A 89 23.29 -1.90 -11.72
N GLY A 90 24.41 -1.67 -11.03
CA GLY A 90 24.99 -0.34 -10.86
C GLY A 90 24.29 0.59 -9.88
N ALA A 91 23.17 0.17 -9.27
CA ALA A 91 22.45 0.98 -8.29
C ALA A 91 23.13 0.97 -6.91
N GLU A 92 23.15 2.12 -6.23
CA GLU A 92 23.64 2.24 -4.85
C GLU A 92 22.54 1.86 -3.82
N LYS A 93 21.28 2.13 -4.15
CA LYS A 93 20.12 1.87 -3.30
C LYS A 93 19.18 0.86 -3.94
N LEU A 94 18.39 0.23 -3.10
CA LEU A 94 17.36 -0.73 -3.48
C LEU A 94 16.10 -0.04 -4.00
N ALA A 95 15.33 -0.75 -4.81
CA ALA A 95 13.92 -0.47 -5.05
C ALA A 95 13.05 -1.43 -4.22
N ASN A 96 11.96 -0.91 -3.64
CA ASN A 96 10.86 -1.73 -3.10
C ASN A 96 9.90 -1.97 -4.26
N ARG A 97 10.08 -3.10 -4.97
CA ARG A 97 9.44 -3.37 -6.27
C ARG A 97 8.31 -4.37 -6.16
N SER A 98 7.13 -3.94 -6.59
CA SER A 98 5.99 -4.80 -6.86
C SER A 98 6.10 -5.38 -8.27
N ILE A 99 5.79 -6.67 -8.42
CA ILE A 99 5.83 -7.37 -9.71
C ILE A 99 4.53 -8.14 -9.92
N ILE A 100 3.97 -8.00 -11.13
CA ILE A 100 2.83 -8.78 -11.60
C ILE A 100 3.32 -9.81 -12.60
N ILE A 101 3.03 -11.09 -12.36
CA ILE A 101 3.37 -12.21 -13.23
C ILE A 101 2.08 -12.73 -13.87
N SER A 102 2.09 -12.87 -15.19
CA SER A 102 0.97 -13.43 -15.96
C SER A 102 0.97 -14.96 -15.96
N PRO A 103 -0.13 -15.63 -16.36
CA PRO A 103 -0.26 -17.09 -16.33
C PRO A 103 0.69 -17.85 -17.25
N ASP A 104 1.38 -17.18 -18.15
CA ASP A 104 2.42 -17.76 -19.01
C ASP A 104 3.84 -17.60 -18.43
N GLY A 105 3.96 -17.02 -17.23
CA GLY A 105 5.25 -16.78 -16.58
C GLY A 105 5.97 -15.53 -17.06
N THR A 106 5.31 -14.60 -17.78
CA THR A 106 5.93 -13.33 -18.14
C THR A 106 5.66 -12.27 -17.06
N ILE A 107 6.59 -11.35 -16.87
CA ILE A 107 6.39 -10.20 -15.99
C ILE A 107 5.57 -9.15 -16.75
N ALA A 108 4.29 -9.00 -16.36
CA ALA A 108 3.34 -8.09 -16.99
C ALA A 108 3.52 -6.64 -16.55
N ALA A 109 3.94 -6.40 -15.30
CA ALA A 109 4.18 -5.05 -14.79
C ALA A 109 5.17 -5.03 -13.63
N ARG A 110 5.82 -3.88 -13.44
CA ARG A 110 6.68 -3.52 -12.30
C ARG A 110 6.26 -2.16 -11.77
N TYR A 111 6.28 -2.01 -10.46
CA TYR A 111 6.04 -0.73 -9.79
C TYR A 111 7.01 -0.59 -8.63
N ASP A 112 7.79 0.47 -8.62
CA ASP A 112 8.65 0.84 -7.51
C ASP A 112 7.89 1.78 -6.58
N LYS A 113 7.87 1.47 -5.28
CA LYS A 113 7.20 2.26 -4.25
C LYS A 113 7.59 3.73 -4.36
N MET A 114 6.61 4.62 -4.56
CA MET A 114 6.89 6.05 -4.75
C MET A 114 7.18 6.75 -3.43
N HIS A 115 6.42 6.46 -2.37
CA HIS A 115 6.53 7.14 -1.09
C HIS A 115 7.20 6.26 -0.05
N LEU A 116 8.39 6.66 0.37
CA LEU A 116 9.22 5.93 1.32
C LEU A 116 8.82 6.24 2.76
N PHE A 117 8.83 5.21 3.62
CA PHE A 117 8.38 5.30 5.01
C PHE A 117 9.47 5.88 5.91
N ASP A 118 9.53 7.22 5.95
CA ASP A 118 10.41 7.99 6.84
C ASP A 118 9.55 8.65 7.89
N VAL A 119 9.52 8.09 9.10
CA VAL A 119 8.63 8.54 10.18
C VAL A 119 9.29 8.44 11.55
N ASP A 120 8.86 9.29 12.47
CA ASP A 120 9.14 9.23 13.90
C ASP A 120 7.80 9.04 14.62
N LEU A 121 7.58 7.87 15.20
CA LEU A 121 6.34 7.55 15.90
C LEU A 121 6.42 7.97 17.37
N ALA A 122 5.27 8.31 17.97
CA ALA A 122 5.18 8.67 19.38
C ALA A 122 5.60 7.53 20.31
N SER A 123 5.57 6.28 19.84
CA SER A 123 6.11 5.10 20.54
C SER A 123 7.64 5.10 20.70
N GLY A 124 8.36 6.01 20.02
CA GLY A 124 9.81 6.05 19.93
C GLY A 124 10.38 5.25 18.75
N GLU A 125 9.56 4.56 17.98
CA GLU A 125 10.00 3.91 16.74
C GLU A 125 10.34 4.94 15.67
N THR A 126 11.52 4.77 15.07
CA THR A 126 12.01 5.61 13.97
C THR A 126 12.30 4.74 12.75
N TRP A 127 11.73 5.12 11.63
CA TRP A 127 11.94 4.45 10.35
C TRP A 127 12.56 5.41 9.35
N ARG A 128 13.51 4.92 8.57
CA ARG A 128 14.20 5.67 7.50
C ARG A 128 14.39 4.75 6.30
N GLU A 129 13.29 4.53 5.56
CA GLU A 129 13.31 3.67 4.35
C GLU A 129 14.21 4.29 3.29
N SER A 130 14.18 5.63 3.14
CA SER A 130 15.00 6.37 2.17
C SER A 130 16.51 6.22 2.36
N SER A 131 16.96 5.76 3.53
CA SER A 131 18.39 5.49 3.75
C SER A 131 18.92 4.26 2.99
N ALA A 132 18.01 3.33 2.59
CA ALA A 132 18.37 2.11 1.85
C ALA A 132 17.67 1.99 0.49
N TYR A 133 16.54 2.64 0.33
CA TYR A 133 15.70 2.55 -0.88
C TYR A 133 15.64 3.87 -1.62
N VAL A 134 15.41 3.80 -2.94
CA VAL A 134 15.06 4.93 -3.80
C VAL A 134 13.55 4.87 -4.10
N GLY A 135 12.89 6.02 -4.11
CA GLY A 135 11.48 6.11 -4.49
C GLY A 135 11.28 5.96 -6.00
N GLY A 136 10.19 5.29 -6.40
CA GLY A 136 9.77 5.23 -7.79
C GLY A 136 9.25 6.58 -8.29
N GLU A 137 9.23 6.76 -9.61
CA GLU A 137 8.87 8.04 -10.25
C GLU A 137 7.50 8.01 -10.93
N GLN A 138 6.94 6.81 -11.22
CA GLN A 138 5.78 6.69 -12.09
C GLN A 138 4.68 5.83 -11.46
N PRO A 139 3.41 6.27 -11.49
CA PRO A 139 2.27 5.40 -11.23
C PRO A 139 2.15 4.36 -12.37
N VAL A 140 1.76 3.13 -12.04
CA VAL A 140 1.67 2.02 -12.99
C VAL A 140 0.27 1.43 -12.98
N VAL A 141 -0.30 1.26 -14.18
CA VAL A 141 -1.57 0.55 -14.42
C VAL A 141 -1.28 -0.66 -15.31
N VAL A 142 -1.83 -1.81 -14.95
CA VAL A 142 -1.69 -3.07 -15.70
C VAL A 142 -3.07 -3.66 -16.00
N GLN A 143 -3.23 -4.23 -17.20
CA GLN A 143 -4.45 -4.97 -17.57
C GLN A 143 -4.38 -6.39 -17.01
N THR A 144 -5.43 -6.80 -16.28
CA THR A 144 -5.57 -8.11 -15.65
C THR A 144 -6.98 -8.68 -15.90
N PRO A 145 -7.27 -9.93 -15.51
CA PRO A 145 -8.64 -10.44 -15.54
C PRO A 145 -9.64 -9.66 -14.68
N LEU A 146 -9.14 -8.90 -13.69
CA LEU A 146 -9.96 -8.08 -12.80
C LEU A 146 -10.25 -6.68 -13.38
N GLY A 147 -9.74 -6.37 -14.57
CA GLY A 147 -9.79 -5.04 -15.20
C GLY A 147 -8.46 -4.30 -15.10
N GLN A 148 -8.50 -2.98 -15.20
CA GLN A 148 -7.34 -2.12 -15.05
C GLN A 148 -6.94 -2.02 -13.58
N MET A 149 -5.72 -2.44 -13.24
CA MET A 149 -5.22 -2.50 -11.88
C MET A 149 -4.13 -1.44 -11.66
N GLY A 150 -4.35 -0.54 -10.71
CA GLY A 150 -3.38 0.45 -10.24
C GLY A 150 -2.52 -0.12 -9.12
N LEU A 151 -1.21 0.04 -9.21
CA LEU A 151 -0.24 -0.53 -8.26
C LEU A 151 0.22 0.53 -7.26
N ALA A 152 0.14 0.21 -5.97
CA ALA A 152 0.66 1.00 -4.87
C ALA A 152 1.21 0.07 -3.79
N ILE A 153 2.09 0.56 -2.91
CA ILE A 153 2.69 -0.22 -1.82
C ILE A 153 2.55 0.54 -0.50
N CYS A 154 1.87 -0.05 0.48
CA CYS A 154 1.91 0.30 1.91
C CYS A 154 1.75 1.81 2.17
N TYR A 155 2.86 2.52 2.41
CA TYR A 155 2.87 3.95 2.75
C TYR A 155 2.24 4.85 1.67
N ASP A 156 2.24 4.40 0.41
CA ASP A 156 1.56 5.10 -0.69
C ASP A 156 0.09 5.39 -0.38
N MET A 157 -0.57 4.55 0.46
CA MET A 157 -1.99 4.75 0.81
C MET A 157 -2.27 6.08 1.49
N ARG A 158 -1.26 6.76 2.05
CA ARG A 158 -1.42 8.06 2.72
C ARG A 158 -1.44 9.24 1.76
N PHE A 159 -1.14 9.01 0.48
CA PHE A 159 -0.97 10.05 -0.53
C PHE A 159 -2.12 10.03 -1.54
N PRO A 160 -3.21 10.81 -1.31
CA PRO A 160 -4.42 10.76 -2.13
C PRO A 160 -4.19 11.12 -3.60
N ASP A 161 -3.14 11.88 -3.91
CA ASP A 161 -2.85 12.32 -5.27
C ASP A 161 -2.51 11.15 -6.20
N LEU A 162 -1.82 10.11 -5.69
CA LEU A 162 -1.56 8.87 -6.43
C LEU A 162 -2.88 8.18 -6.81
N PHE A 163 -3.80 8.03 -5.85
CA PHE A 163 -5.10 7.41 -6.08
C PHE A 163 -6.01 8.27 -6.97
N SER A 164 -5.87 9.59 -6.86
CA SER A 164 -6.53 10.52 -7.77
C SER A 164 -6.05 10.34 -9.22
N ALA A 165 -4.74 10.09 -9.44
CA ALA A 165 -4.19 9.79 -10.76
C ALA A 165 -4.74 8.45 -11.30
N TYR A 166 -4.78 7.40 -10.48
CA TYR A 166 -5.38 6.11 -10.85
C TYR A 166 -6.87 6.23 -11.17
N ALA A 167 -7.64 6.93 -10.35
CA ALA A 167 -9.05 7.16 -10.61
C ALA A 167 -9.30 7.91 -11.93
N LYS A 168 -8.46 8.90 -12.27
CA LYS A 168 -8.51 9.60 -13.58
C LYS A 168 -8.21 8.67 -14.75
N SER A 169 -7.37 7.65 -14.55
CA SER A 169 -7.06 6.62 -15.55
C SER A 169 -8.15 5.55 -15.65
N GLY A 170 -9.18 5.59 -14.80
CA GLY A 170 -10.32 4.66 -14.84
C GLY A 170 -10.03 3.28 -14.29
N VAL A 171 -9.05 3.12 -13.36
CA VAL A 171 -8.72 1.83 -12.76
C VAL A 171 -9.94 1.18 -12.09
N ASP A 172 -10.02 -0.13 -12.18
CA ASP A 172 -11.08 -0.97 -11.61
C ASP A 172 -10.69 -1.55 -10.25
N VAL A 173 -9.39 -1.77 -10.06
CA VAL A 173 -8.79 -2.35 -8.87
C VAL A 173 -7.55 -1.56 -8.46
N LEU A 174 -7.36 -1.39 -7.17
CA LEU A 174 -6.15 -0.83 -6.55
C LEU A 174 -5.50 -1.91 -5.68
N THR A 175 -4.19 -2.12 -5.80
CA THR A 175 -3.46 -3.04 -4.93
C THR A 175 -2.60 -2.28 -3.93
N LEU A 176 -2.55 -2.79 -2.69
CA LEU A 176 -1.82 -2.19 -1.57
C LEU A 176 -1.18 -3.27 -0.70
N PRO A 177 -0.22 -4.07 -1.25
CA PRO A 177 0.58 -4.95 -0.41
C PRO A 177 1.26 -4.15 0.69
N SER A 178 1.25 -4.64 1.93
CA SER A 178 1.64 -3.82 3.08
C SER A 178 2.34 -4.62 4.19
N ALA A 179 3.19 -3.90 4.94
CA ALA A 179 3.81 -4.33 6.20
C ALA A 179 3.63 -3.22 7.25
N PHE A 180 2.38 -2.99 7.65
CA PHE A 180 2.02 -1.91 8.58
C PHE A 180 2.48 -2.21 10.00
N THR A 181 2.97 -1.19 10.71
CA THR A 181 3.20 -1.29 12.16
C THR A 181 1.87 -1.40 12.88
N VAL A 182 1.82 -2.13 14.00
CA VAL A 182 0.58 -2.35 14.77
C VAL A 182 -0.10 -1.03 15.15
N PRO A 183 0.58 -0.02 15.75
CA PRO A 183 -0.10 1.20 16.17
C PRO A 183 -0.73 2.00 15.02
N THR A 184 -0.05 2.03 13.85
CA THR A 184 -0.60 2.74 12.68
C THR A 184 -1.67 1.92 11.97
N GLY A 185 -1.61 0.60 12.07
CA GLY A 185 -2.62 -0.32 11.55
C GLY A 185 -3.94 -0.15 12.29
N GLU A 186 -3.93 -0.25 13.62
CA GLU A 186 -5.11 -0.05 14.46
C GLU A 186 -5.82 1.28 14.20
N ALA A 187 -5.04 2.35 14.06
CA ALA A 187 -5.59 3.69 13.91
C ALA A 187 -6.07 4.02 12.48
N HIS A 188 -5.43 3.49 11.42
CA HIS A 188 -5.58 4.04 10.07
C HIS A 188 -5.96 3.02 9.00
N TRP A 189 -5.62 1.72 9.15
CA TRP A 189 -5.68 0.72 8.09
C TRP A 189 -7.05 0.65 7.40
N HIS A 190 -8.06 0.27 8.14
CA HIS A 190 -9.41 0.10 7.61
C HIS A 190 -9.99 1.40 7.07
N THR A 191 -9.76 2.51 7.78
CA THR A 191 -10.27 3.83 7.38
C THR A 191 -9.70 4.27 6.04
N LEU A 192 -8.37 4.17 5.86
CA LEU A 192 -7.72 4.62 4.63
C LEU A 192 -8.05 3.71 3.45
N LEU A 193 -8.02 2.38 3.61
CA LEU A 193 -8.36 1.46 2.50
C LEU A 193 -9.79 1.65 2.01
N ARG A 194 -10.74 1.82 2.93
CA ARG A 194 -12.12 2.13 2.58
C ARG A 194 -12.25 3.49 1.87
N ALA A 195 -11.52 4.50 2.33
CA ALA A 195 -11.50 5.79 1.68
C ALA A 195 -10.97 5.69 0.23
N ARG A 196 -9.86 4.95 0.01
CA ARG A 196 -9.32 4.72 -1.33
C ARG A 196 -10.30 4.02 -2.26
N ALA A 197 -11.04 3.03 -1.77
CA ALA A 197 -12.06 2.34 -2.55
C ALA A 197 -13.21 3.28 -2.95
N ILE A 198 -13.75 4.04 -1.98
CA ILE A 198 -14.90 4.94 -2.17
C ILE A 198 -14.55 6.09 -3.14
N GLU A 199 -13.44 6.80 -2.91
CA GLU A 199 -13.07 7.96 -3.72
C GLU A 199 -12.64 7.61 -5.15
N SER A 200 -12.19 6.36 -5.36
CA SER A 200 -11.79 5.84 -6.68
C SER A 200 -12.91 5.07 -7.38
N ALA A 201 -14.01 4.75 -6.69
CA ALA A 201 -15.07 3.84 -7.14
C ALA A 201 -14.47 2.56 -7.76
N ALA A 202 -13.54 1.92 -7.03
CA ALA A 202 -12.74 0.77 -7.44
C ALA A 202 -12.61 -0.21 -6.26
N PHE A 203 -12.34 -1.49 -6.55
CA PHE A 203 -11.93 -2.43 -5.50
C PHE A 203 -10.57 -2.05 -4.93
N VAL A 204 -10.36 -2.31 -3.64
CA VAL A 204 -9.04 -2.28 -3.00
C VAL A 204 -8.70 -3.67 -2.50
N ILE A 205 -7.52 -4.19 -2.89
CA ILE A 205 -6.99 -5.49 -2.50
C ILE A 205 -5.66 -5.25 -1.79
N ALA A 206 -5.61 -5.54 -0.48
CA ALA A 206 -4.47 -5.22 0.37
C ALA A 206 -4.03 -6.48 1.14
N ALA A 207 -3.13 -7.26 0.57
CA ALA A 207 -2.47 -8.34 1.29
C ALA A 207 -1.44 -7.76 2.27
N ALA A 208 -1.39 -8.29 3.50
CA ALA A 208 -0.60 -7.73 4.59
C ALA A 208 0.33 -8.75 5.24
N GLN A 209 1.47 -8.28 5.70
CA GLN A 209 2.32 -8.97 6.66
C GLN A 209 1.65 -8.96 8.04
N CYS A 210 1.77 -10.03 8.80
CA CYS A 210 1.17 -10.17 10.14
C CYS A 210 2.17 -10.75 11.15
N ASP A 211 1.80 -10.68 12.43
CA ASP A 211 2.49 -11.32 13.54
C ASP A 211 3.93 -10.82 13.77
N VAL A 212 4.73 -11.58 14.54
CA VAL A 212 6.12 -11.28 14.91
C VAL A 212 7.07 -11.98 13.96
N HIS A 213 7.81 -11.19 13.17
CA HIS A 213 8.80 -11.67 12.23
C HIS A 213 10.09 -12.14 12.92
N GLU A 214 10.89 -12.95 12.23
CA GLU A 214 12.16 -13.50 12.72
C GLU A 214 13.18 -12.42 13.12
N ASP A 215 13.09 -11.21 12.55
CA ASP A 215 13.91 -10.04 12.90
C ASP A 215 13.39 -9.25 14.12
N GLY A 216 12.32 -9.73 14.77
CA GLY A 216 11.66 -9.10 15.91
C GLY A 216 10.70 -7.96 15.57
N ARG A 217 10.45 -7.66 14.29
CA ARG A 217 9.42 -6.73 13.85
C ARG A 217 8.05 -7.34 14.07
N GLN A 218 7.08 -6.51 14.46
CA GLN A 218 5.67 -6.90 14.50
C GLN A 218 4.87 -6.11 13.47
N THR A 219 3.98 -6.80 12.74
CA THR A 219 3.10 -6.21 11.75
C THR A 219 1.64 -6.50 12.02
N TYR A 220 0.76 -5.64 11.50
CA TYR A 220 -0.63 -5.53 11.93
C TYR A 220 -1.54 -6.65 11.41
N GLY A 221 -1.22 -7.26 10.26
CA GLY A 221 -2.12 -8.21 9.60
C GLY A 221 -3.30 -7.53 8.91
N HIS A 222 -4.48 -8.13 9.06
CA HIS A 222 -5.74 -7.66 8.49
C HIS A 222 -5.68 -7.48 6.97
N SER A 223 -5.17 -8.49 6.24
CA SER A 223 -5.31 -8.51 4.78
C SER A 223 -6.76 -8.25 4.42
N LEU A 224 -7.00 -7.24 3.58
CA LEU A 224 -8.32 -6.65 3.40
C LEU A 224 -8.73 -6.60 1.94
N VAL A 225 -10.00 -6.89 1.66
CA VAL A 225 -10.64 -6.60 0.38
C VAL A 225 -11.83 -5.69 0.61
N VAL A 226 -11.85 -4.56 -0.09
CA VAL A 226 -12.92 -3.57 -0.01
C VAL A 226 -13.55 -3.38 -1.39
N ASP A 227 -14.87 -3.37 -1.45
CA ASP A 227 -15.61 -3.12 -2.68
C ASP A 227 -15.67 -1.62 -3.05
N PRO A 228 -16.10 -1.25 -4.26
CA PRO A 228 -16.20 0.15 -4.67
C PRO A 228 -17.16 1.01 -3.84
N TRP A 229 -18.05 0.41 -3.06
CA TRP A 229 -18.96 1.10 -2.13
C TRP A 229 -18.34 1.38 -0.78
N GLY A 230 -17.19 0.74 -0.49
CA GLY A 230 -16.50 0.80 0.79
C GLY A 230 -16.88 -0.31 1.76
N SER A 231 -17.59 -1.35 1.30
CA SER A 231 -17.90 -2.54 2.10
C SER A 231 -16.69 -3.45 2.18
N ILE A 232 -16.39 -3.96 3.36
CA ILE A 232 -15.35 -4.96 3.58
C ILE A 232 -15.88 -6.32 3.15
N LEU A 233 -15.27 -6.93 2.14
CA LEU A 233 -15.61 -8.27 1.65
C LEU A 233 -14.81 -9.37 2.34
N LEU A 234 -13.58 -9.06 2.76
CA LEU A 234 -12.67 -9.94 3.48
C LEU A 234 -11.84 -9.12 4.45
N ASP A 235 -11.72 -9.60 5.67
CA ASP A 235 -10.72 -9.19 6.66
C ASP A 235 -10.15 -10.47 7.30
N MET A 236 -8.85 -10.71 7.15
CA MET A 236 -8.21 -11.94 7.61
C MET A 236 -7.80 -11.91 9.09
N GLY A 237 -8.02 -10.79 9.80
CA GLY A 237 -7.57 -10.65 11.19
C GLY A 237 -6.05 -10.63 11.30
N ASP A 238 -5.52 -11.16 12.39
CA ASP A 238 -4.11 -11.04 12.78
C ASP A 238 -3.25 -12.31 12.52
N LEU A 239 -3.86 -13.43 12.10
CA LEU A 239 -3.14 -14.70 11.93
C LEU A 239 -2.72 -14.92 10.47
N PRO A 240 -1.55 -15.55 10.21
CA PRO A 240 -1.12 -15.89 8.87
C PRO A 240 -2.05 -16.93 8.22
N GLY A 241 -2.14 -16.91 6.89
CA GLY A 241 -2.94 -17.86 6.14
C GLY A 241 -3.30 -17.42 4.74
N LEU A 242 -4.01 -18.28 4.03
CA LEU A 242 -4.52 -18.05 2.69
C LEU A 242 -6.06 -18.02 2.72
N ALA A 243 -6.65 -16.96 2.17
CA ALA A 243 -8.10 -16.83 2.04
C ALA A 243 -8.51 -16.48 0.61
N CYS A 244 -9.60 -17.10 0.14
CA CYS A 244 -10.21 -16.78 -1.13
C CYS A 244 -11.47 -15.92 -0.93
N VAL A 245 -11.73 -15.03 -1.89
CA VAL A 245 -12.93 -14.20 -1.92
C VAL A 245 -13.41 -14.02 -3.36
N ASP A 246 -14.72 -13.99 -3.55
CA ASP A 246 -15.35 -13.76 -4.85
C ASP A 246 -15.68 -12.28 -5.03
N LEU A 247 -15.18 -11.66 -6.11
CA LEU A 247 -15.46 -10.28 -6.49
C LEU A 247 -16.60 -10.22 -7.52
N ASP A 248 -17.60 -9.41 -7.23
CA ASP A 248 -18.61 -9.00 -8.21
C ASP A 248 -18.14 -7.75 -8.97
N LEU A 249 -17.46 -7.95 -10.09
CA LEU A 249 -16.89 -6.85 -10.88
C LEU A 249 -17.96 -5.89 -11.44
N ASP A 250 -19.22 -6.32 -11.60
CA ASP A 250 -20.30 -5.44 -12.01
C ASP A 250 -20.63 -4.36 -10.95
N ALA A 251 -20.21 -4.56 -9.69
CA ALA A 251 -20.33 -3.55 -8.64
C ALA A 251 -19.64 -2.23 -9.03
N ILE A 252 -18.52 -2.28 -9.76
CA ILE A 252 -17.80 -1.10 -10.24
C ILE A 252 -18.75 -0.23 -11.09
N LYS A 253 -19.38 -0.84 -12.08
CA LYS A 253 -20.31 -0.14 -12.97
C LYS A 253 -21.50 0.41 -12.21
N ARG A 254 -22.09 -0.40 -11.31
CA ARG A 254 -23.25 0.04 -10.50
C ARG A 254 -22.91 1.23 -9.62
N VAL A 255 -21.76 1.20 -8.92
CA VAL A 255 -21.34 2.30 -8.04
C VAL A 255 -21.03 3.56 -8.84
N ARG A 256 -20.31 3.45 -9.97
CA ARG A 256 -19.99 4.60 -10.84
C ARG A 256 -21.23 5.23 -11.47
N GLN A 257 -22.31 4.46 -11.67
CA GLN A 257 -23.60 5.01 -12.10
C GLN A 257 -24.36 5.73 -10.98
N GLN A 258 -24.34 5.19 -9.76
CA GLN A 258 -25.00 5.78 -8.59
C GLN A 258 -24.30 7.06 -8.10
N ILE A 259 -22.97 7.02 -8.03
CA ILE A 259 -22.13 8.13 -7.58
C ILE A 259 -21.02 8.34 -8.62
N PRO A 260 -21.27 9.18 -9.66
CA PRO A 260 -20.34 9.34 -10.79
C PRO A 260 -19.16 10.24 -10.44
N VAL A 261 -18.35 9.84 -9.45
CA VAL A 261 -17.21 10.61 -8.92
C VAL A 261 -16.20 10.97 -10.01
N HIS A 262 -16.02 10.12 -11.02
CA HIS A 262 -15.09 10.36 -12.13
C HIS A 262 -15.62 11.47 -13.05
N ALA A 263 -16.91 11.45 -13.40
CA ALA A 263 -17.55 12.44 -14.28
C ALA A 263 -17.69 13.81 -13.59
N ASN A 264 -17.93 13.81 -12.27
CA ASN A 264 -18.12 15.02 -11.48
C ASN A 264 -16.80 15.67 -11.03
N ARG A 265 -15.66 15.04 -11.32
CA ARG A 265 -14.34 15.55 -10.94
C ARG A 265 -14.02 16.85 -11.64
N ARG A 266 -13.54 17.83 -10.89
CA ARG A 266 -13.14 19.14 -11.40
C ARG A 266 -11.65 19.38 -11.18
N ASN A 267 -11.06 20.22 -12.02
CA ASN A 267 -9.71 20.71 -11.76
C ASN A 267 -9.73 21.65 -10.54
N ILE A 268 -8.86 21.41 -9.57
CA ILE A 268 -8.77 22.20 -8.34
C ILE A 268 -7.61 23.17 -8.50
N PRO A 269 -7.88 24.50 -8.57
CA PRO A 269 -6.82 25.49 -8.56
C PRO A 269 -6.15 25.55 -7.19
N SER A 270 -4.97 26.16 -7.12
CA SER A 270 -4.31 26.42 -5.84
C SER A 270 -5.20 27.29 -4.95
N PRO A 271 -5.28 27.00 -3.64
CA PRO A 271 -6.09 27.79 -2.71
C PRO A 271 -5.61 29.23 -2.64
N LEU A 272 -6.55 30.16 -2.56
CA LEU A 272 -6.25 31.56 -2.31
C LEU A 272 -5.78 31.71 -0.86
N LEU A 273 -4.53 32.06 -0.66
CA LEU A 273 -4.00 32.34 0.67
C LEU A 273 -4.39 33.78 1.08
N PRO A 274 -4.79 34.00 2.35
CA PRO A 274 -5.03 35.36 2.83
C PRO A 274 -3.76 36.22 2.74
N ASN A 275 -3.90 37.46 2.32
CA ASN A 275 -2.78 38.38 2.18
C ASN A 275 -2.10 38.57 3.56
N LYS A 276 -0.77 38.36 3.63
CA LYS A 276 0.01 38.46 4.88
C LYS A 276 -0.15 39.82 5.60
N SER A 277 -0.45 40.88 4.86
CA SER A 277 -0.76 42.21 5.43
C SER A 277 -2.11 42.24 6.16
N ALA A 278 -3.13 41.54 5.68
CA ALA A 278 -4.43 41.42 6.35
C ALA A 278 -4.35 40.61 7.66
N LEU A 279 -3.53 39.58 7.71
CA LEU A 279 -3.28 38.77 8.92
C LEU A 279 -2.56 39.60 10.01
N ARG A 280 -1.61 40.47 9.64
CA ARG A 280 -0.95 41.39 10.60
C ARG A 280 -1.93 42.41 11.17
N ALA A 281 -2.88 42.93 10.38
CA ALA A 281 -3.91 43.84 10.85
C ALA A 281 -4.85 43.19 11.88
N ILE A 282 -5.27 41.94 11.66
CA ILE A 282 -6.14 41.19 12.57
C ILE A 282 -5.42 40.85 13.89
N LEU A 283 -4.14 40.53 13.85
CA LEU A 283 -3.34 40.25 15.06
C LEU A 283 -3.04 41.54 15.84
N CYS A 284 -2.83 42.67 15.16
CA CYS A 284 -2.60 43.99 15.82
C CYS A 284 -3.87 44.51 16.49
N THR A 285 -5.05 44.32 15.91
CA THR A 285 -6.33 44.75 16.51
C THR A 285 -6.74 43.89 17.71
N ARG A 286 -6.34 42.62 17.78
CA ARG A 286 -6.57 41.78 18.98
C ARG A 286 -5.61 42.07 20.13
N SER A 287 -4.39 42.55 19.86
CA SER A 287 -3.44 42.95 20.90
C SER A 287 -3.82 44.24 21.59
N SER A 288 -4.44 45.20 20.88
CA SER A 288 -4.88 46.48 21.46
C SER A 288 -6.14 46.39 22.31
N THR A 289 -6.96 45.34 22.17
CA THR A 289 -8.17 45.12 22.98
C THR A 289 -7.93 44.35 24.27
N LEU A 290 -6.80 43.67 24.42
CA LEU A 290 -6.46 42.89 25.63
C LEU A 290 -5.63 43.67 26.67
N PHE A 291 -4.98 44.79 26.28
CA PHE A 291 -4.20 45.63 27.21
C PHE A 291 -4.95 46.80 27.81
N GLY A 292 -6.23 47.00 27.47
CA GLY A 292 -7.02 48.16 27.91
C GLY A 292 -7.83 48.01 29.22
N LYS A 293 -7.73 46.90 29.98
CA LYS A 293 -8.59 46.65 31.15
C LYS A 293 -7.89 46.20 32.44
N ILE A 294 -6.60 46.44 32.60
CA ILE A 294 -5.95 46.20 33.89
C ILE A 294 -5.12 47.44 34.29
N ILE A 295 -5.72 48.49 34.70
CA ILE A 295 -5.20 49.51 35.64
C ILE A 295 -6.40 50.37 36.06
N CYS A 296 -7.06 50.06 37.16
CA CYS A 296 -7.57 51.00 38.15
C CYS A 296 -8.30 50.23 39.28
N GLY A 297 -7.59 49.94 40.31
CA GLY A 297 -8.09 49.48 41.61
C GLY A 297 -7.15 49.99 42.67
N ARG A 298 -7.38 51.22 43.12
CA ARG A 298 -6.66 51.84 44.25
C ARG A 298 -6.96 51.09 45.55
N LEU A 299 -5.91 50.74 46.25
CA LEU A 299 -5.91 50.45 47.67
C LEU A 299 -5.80 51.80 48.45
N HIS A 300 -6.65 51.96 49.45
CA HIS A 300 -6.48 52.85 50.58
C HIS A 300 -7.28 52.38 51.78
N PRO A 301 -6.89 52.71 52.99
CA PRO A 301 -5.59 52.55 53.69
C PRO A 301 -5.62 51.38 54.70
#